data_673345459b4d16802a46edfea29ea255
#
_entry.id   673345459b4d16802a46edfea29ea255
#
_cell.length_a   1.000
_cell.length_b   1.000
_cell.length_c   1.000
_cell.angle_alpha   90.00
_cell.angle_beta   90.00
_cell.angle_gamma   90.00
#
_symmetry.space_group_name_H-M   'P 1'
#
loop_
_entity.id
_entity.type
_entity.pdbx_description
1 polymer ?
#
loop_
_entity_poly.entity_id
_entity_poly.type
_entity_poly.pdbx_seq_one_letter_code
_entity_poly.pdbx_strand_id
1 'polypeptide(L)'
;MSVRRQCELLGLPRSSYYLPVGVETAENLRLMRRIDEIYLRYPFFGSRQMRDYLCLNLSLQINRKRVQRLMRIMGIASVSPGPRTTRRNVSHRIFPYLLRDLKISRKDQVWSTDITYIPLRTGFMYLAAVIDWWSRYVLSWRLSNSLDGGFCIEALEAALVLGQPEIFNTDQGSQFTSPSFTDRLLSREIAVSMDGRGRALDNVFIERLWRSVKYEDVYLRDYDSPRELERGLASYFSFYDYERPHSSLGGMTPAAKYGGKI
;
A
#
# COMPACT_ATOMS: atom_id res chain seq x y z
N MET A 1 25.32 30.69 39.00
CA MET A 1 23.96 31.13 38.55
C MET A 1 22.91 30.46 39.45
N SER A 2 21.91 31.18 39.93
CA SER A 2 20.88 30.62 40.82
C SER A 2 19.94 29.68 40.06
N VAL A 3 19.37 28.68 40.76
CA VAL A 3 18.37 27.74 40.21
C VAL A 3 17.18 28.50 39.58
N ARG A 4 16.78 29.60 40.20
CA ARG A 4 15.72 30.48 39.65
C ARG A 4 16.08 30.95 38.23
N ARG A 5 17.29 31.50 38.07
CA ARG A 5 17.74 32.03 36.77
C ARG A 5 17.93 30.94 35.72
N GLN A 6 18.37 29.72 36.14
CA GLN A 6 18.47 28.57 35.25
C GLN A 6 17.08 28.14 34.74
N CYS A 7 16.09 28.05 35.65
CA CYS A 7 14.71 27.73 35.29
C CYS A 7 14.07 28.73 34.33
N GLU A 8 14.31 30.04 34.56
CA GLU A 8 13.87 31.12 33.69
C GLU A 8 14.45 30.99 32.29
N LEU A 9 15.76 30.72 32.14
CA LEU A 9 16.43 30.57 30.87
C LEU A 9 15.96 29.32 30.08
N LEU A 10 15.60 28.23 30.78
CA LEU A 10 15.11 27.00 30.19
C LEU A 10 13.59 26.96 30.00
N GLY A 11 12.86 28.00 30.39
CA GLY A 11 11.41 28.05 30.35
C GLY A 11 10.73 26.97 31.21
N LEU A 12 11.41 26.50 32.28
CA LEU A 12 10.90 25.44 33.16
C LEU A 12 10.28 26.07 34.43
N PRO A 13 9.11 25.56 34.87
CA PRO A 13 8.57 25.91 36.20
C PRO A 13 9.56 25.45 37.28
N ARG A 14 9.85 26.34 38.23
CA ARG A 14 10.77 26.07 39.36
C ARG A 14 10.35 24.83 40.18
N SER A 15 9.03 24.57 40.28
CA SER A 15 8.51 23.36 40.92
C SER A 15 8.96 22.06 40.21
N SER A 16 9.13 22.10 38.91
CA SER A 16 9.62 20.94 38.13
C SER A 16 11.07 20.58 38.43
N TYR A 17 11.90 21.57 38.78
CA TYR A 17 13.29 21.36 39.19
C TYR A 17 13.42 20.58 40.50
N TYR A 18 12.52 20.84 41.43
CA TYR A 18 12.52 20.18 42.76
C TYR A 18 11.67 18.91 42.81
N LEU A 19 11.01 18.53 41.71
CA LEU A 19 10.33 17.24 41.66
C LEU A 19 11.36 16.11 41.79
N PRO A 20 11.20 15.19 42.76
CA PRO A 20 12.09 14.04 42.85
C PRO A 20 11.99 13.24 41.54
N VAL A 21 13.13 12.79 41.05
CA VAL A 21 13.16 11.84 39.93
C VAL A 21 12.35 10.62 40.37
N GLY A 22 11.17 10.45 39.75
CA GLY A 22 10.25 9.38 40.14
C GLY A 22 10.87 8.03 39.85
N VAL A 23 11.32 7.34 40.91
CA VAL A 23 11.72 5.95 40.80
C VAL A 23 10.48 5.10 40.62
N GLU A 24 10.49 4.21 39.62
CA GLU A 24 9.37 3.31 39.33
C GLU A 24 9.10 2.38 40.57
N THR A 25 7.83 2.15 40.85
CA THR A 25 7.45 1.29 41.97
C THR A 25 7.87 -0.16 41.73
N ALA A 26 8.08 -0.91 42.82
CA ALA A 26 8.41 -2.33 42.72
C ALA A 26 7.38 -3.13 41.90
N GLU A 27 6.10 -2.75 41.96
CA GLU A 27 5.04 -3.32 41.14
C GLU A 27 5.24 -3.01 39.64
N ASN A 28 5.59 -1.77 39.27
CA ASN A 28 5.89 -1.40 37.91
C ASN A 28 7.13 -2.14 37.39
N LEU A 29 8.17 -2.29 38.19
CA LEU A 29 9.36 -3.05 37.83
C LEU A 29 9.06 -4.53 37.54
N ARG A 30 8.19 -5.15 38.36
CA ARG A 30 7.70 -6.53 38.10
C ARG A 30 6.92 -6.58 36.78
N LEU A 31 6.06 -5.60 36.55
CA LEU A 31 5.26 -5.54 35.35
C LEU A 31 6.14 -5.31 34.09
N MET A 32 7.18 -4.47 34.18
CA MET A 32 8.14 -4.26 33.11
C MET A 32 8.87 -5.57 32.75
N ARG A 33 9.29 -6.37 33.72
CA ARG A 33 9.88 -7.70 33.45
C ARG A 33 8.90 -8.62 32.71
N ARG A 34 7.64 -8.64 33.10
CA ARG A 34 6.61 -9.42 32.37
C ARG A 34 6.36 -8.93 30.95
N ILE A 35 6.33 -7.62 30.77
CA ILE A 35 6.22 -7.00 29.44
C ILE A 35 7.41 -7.42 28.57
N ASP A 36 8.62 -7.41 29.11
CA ASP A 36 9.83 -7.81 28.39
C ASP A 36 9.78 -9.28 27.97
N GLU A 37 9.46 -10.20 28.88
CA GLU A 37 9.30 -11.63 28.62
C GLU A 37 8.27 -11.91 27.49
N ILE A 38 7.16 -11.17 27.49
CA ILE A 38 6.12 -11.30 26.47
C ILE A 38 6.60 -10.71 25.14
N TYR A 39 7.28 -9.56 25.18
CA TYR A 39 7.79 -8.89 23.99
C TYR A 39 8.86 -9.72 23.26
N LEU A 40 9.71 -10.43 23.99
CA LEU A 40 10.69 -11.35 23.39
C LEU A 40 10.01 -12.49 22.59
N ARG A 41 8.80 -12.90 22.97
CA ARG A 41 8.03 -13.92 22.25
C ARG A 41 7.16 -13.33 21.13
N TYR A 42 6.63 -12.14 21.36
CA TYR A 42 5.64 -11.50 20.50
C TYR A 42 6.02 -10.02 20.24
N PRO A 43 7.12 -9.75 19.52
CA PRO A 43 7.62 -8.39 19.31
C PRO A 43 6.67 -7.49 18.53
N PHE A 44 5.66 -8.06 17.88
CA PHE A 44 4.61 -7.35 17.15
C PHE A 44 3.46 -6.86 18.07
N PHE A 45 3.48 -7.16 19.37
CA PHE A 45 2.45 -6.67 20.28
C PHE A 45 2.61 -5.17 20.55
N GLY A 46 1.58 -4.40 20.16
CA GLY A 46 1.42 -3.03 20.63
C GLY A 46 0.81 -2.98 22.06
N SER A 47 0.73 -1.79 22.65
CA SER A 47 0.23 -1.61 24.02
C SER A 47 -1.19 -2.15 24.27
N ARG A 48 -2.04 -2.27 23.22
CA ARG A 48 -3.38 -2.89 23.33
C ARG A 48 -3.26 -4.40 23.49
N GLN A 49 -2.60 -5.06 22.55
CA GLN A 49 -2.41 -6.51 22.59
C GLN A 49 -1.61 -6.95 23.82
N MET A 50 -0.57 -6.19 24.20
CA MET A 50 0.20 -6.42 25.42
C MET A 50 -0.70 -6.36 26.67
N ARG A 51 -1.57 -5.35 26.79
CA ARG A 51 -2.53 -5.25 27.88
C ARG A 51 -3.50 -6.44 27.89
N ASP A 52 -4.06 -6.78 26.72
CA ASP A 52 -5.02 -7.87 26.59
C ASP A 52 -4.38 -9.21 26.97
N TYR A 53 -3.15 -9.46 26.55
CA TYR A 53 -2.39 -10.66 26.91
C TYR A 53 -2.13 -10.75 28.44
N LEU A 54 -1.71 -9.64 29.07
CA LEU A 54 -1.51 -9.57 30.52
C LEU A 54 -2.81 -9.83 31.30
N CYS A 55 -3.94 -9.31 30.82
CA CYS A 55 -5.23 -9.52 31.44
C CYS A 55 -5.71 -10.98 31.30
N LEU A 56 -5.62 -11.55 30.10
CA LEU A 56 -6.14 -12.88 29.78
C LEU A 56 -5.29 -14.00 30.37
N ASN A 57 -3.96 -13.92 30.22
CA ASN A 57 -3.07 -15.04 30.57
C ASN A 57 -2.46 -14.94 31.97
N LEU A 58 -2.41 -13.74 32.54
CA LEU A 58 -1.86 -13.52 33.87
C LEU A 58 -2.91 -12.99 34.87
N SER A 59 -4.18 -12.91 34.47
CA SER A 59 -5.31 -12.42 35.29
C SER A 59 -5.05 -11.04 35.91
N LEU A 60 -4.23 -10.20 35.28
CA LEU A 60 -3.86 -8.89 35.79
C LEU A 60 -4.84 -7.83 35.29
N GLN A 61 -5.49 -7.11 36.19
CA GLN A 61 -6.32 -5.96 35.79
C GLN A 61 -5.47 -4.70 35.63
N ILE A 62 -5.10 -4.39 34.39
CA ILE A 62 -4.18 -3.30 34.08
C ILE A 62 -4.76 -2.34 33.02
N ASN A 63 -4.63 -1.05 33.30
CA ASN A 63 -5.02 -0.03 32.32
C ASN A 63 -4.01 0.04 31.17
N ARG A 64 -4.51 0.11 29.92
CA ARG A 64 -3.69 0.28 28.70
C ARG A 64 -2.70 1.45 28.81
N LYS A 65 -3.13 2.59 29.38
CA LYS A 65 -2.25 3.77 29.53
C LYS A 65 -1.03 3.47 30.40
N ARG A 66 -1.19 2.63 31.45
CA ARG A 66 -0.07 2.19 32.30
C ARG A 66 0.90 1.32 31.49
N VAL A 67 0.40 0.34 30.75
CA VAL A 67 1.22 -0.52 29.88
C VAL A 67 1.96 0.33 28.83
N GLN A 68 1.27 1.23 28.15
CA GLN A 68 1.87 2.12 27.16
C GLN A 68 3.00 3.00 27.73
N ARG A 69 2.81 3.53 28.95
CA ARG A 69 3.84 4.32 29.65
C ARG A 69 5.07 3.47 29.95
N LEU A 70 4.87 2.26 30.49
CA LEU A 70 5.96 1.35 30.83
C LEU A 70 6.73 0.90 29.58
N MET A 71 6.05 0.51 28.50
CA MET A 71 6.69 0.16 27.25
C MET A 71 7.54 1.31 26.71
N ARG A 72 7.05 2.57 26.79
CA ARG A 72 7.82 3.75 26.39
C ARG A 72 9.07 3.97 27.26
N ILE A 73 8.97 3.78 28.57
CA ILE A 73 10.13 3.89 29.48
C ILE A 73 11.17 2.82 29.16
N MET A 74 10.75 1.61 28.80
CA MET A 74 11.61 0.50 28.39
C MET A 74 12.18 0.67 26.96
N GLY A 75 11.74 1.66 26.20
CA GLY A 75 12.16 1.82 24.79
C GLY A 75 11.55 0.75 23.88
N ILE A 76 10.48 0.07 24.30
CA ILE A 76 9.84 -1.02 23.54
C ILE A 76 8.71 -0.47 22.68
N ALA A 77 8.77 -0.77 21.39
CA ALA A 77 7.72 -0.48 20.41
C ALA A 77 7.39 -1.73 19.60
N SER A 78 6.12 -1.90 19.18
CA SER A 78 5.76 -3.05 18.35
C SER A 78 6.54 -3.04 17.03
N VAL A 79 7.10 -4.20 16.67
CA VAL A 79 7.69 -4.42 15.35
C VAL A 79 6.54 -4.57 14.35
N SER A 80 6.12 -3.47 13.78
CA SER A 80 5.11 -3.43 12.73
C SER A 80 5.50 -2.38 11.70
N PRO A 81 5.18 -2.60 10.41
CA PRO A 81 5.33 -1.54 9.43
C PRO A 81 4.59 -0.30 9.91
N GLY A 82 5.24 0.85 9.92
CA GLY A 82 4.61 2.12 10.26
C GLY A 82 3.41 2.38 9.32
N PRO A 83 2.37 3.11 9.78
CA PRO A 83 1.13 3.29 9.00
C PRO A 83 1.31 4.14 7.74
N ARG A 84 2.53 4.62 7.43
CA ARG A 84 2.82 5.48 6.27
C ARG A 84 4.21 5.17 5.71
N THR A 85 4.28 4.29 4.75
CA THR A 85 5.50 4.02 3.97
C THR A 85 5.72 5.05 2.86
N THR A 86 4.66 5.72 2.38
CA THR A 86 4.72 6.71 1.30
C THR A 86 4.36 8.10 1.84
N ARG A 87 5.25 9.09 1.62
CA ARG A 87 4.97 10.50 1.86
C ARG A 87 4.49 11.15 0.57
N ARG A 88 3.31 11.78 0.62
CA ARG A 88 2.79 12.56 -0.50
C ARG A 88 3.72 13.72 -0.80
N ASN A 89 4.05 13.93 -2.07
CA ASN A 89 4.67 15.17 -2.52
C ASN A 89 3.58 16.26 -2.62
N VAL A 90 3.66 17.27 -1.76
CA VAL A 90 2.65 18.34 -1.65
C VAL A 90 2.57 19.20 -2.92
N SER A 91 3.66 19.25 -3.71
CA SER A 91 3.72 20.02 -4.96
C SER A 91 3.03 19.33 -6.15
N HIS A 92 2.69 18.04 -6.03
CA HIS A 92 2.03 17.31 -7.10
C HIS A 92 0.53 17.65 -7.18
N ARG A 93 0.06 17.90 -8.40
CA ARG A 93 -1.36 18.16 -8.67
C ARG A 93 -2.18 16.88 -8.45
N ILE A 94 -3.32 17.02 -7.77
CA ILE A 94 -4.31 15.95 -7.64
C ILE A 94 -5.49 16.30 -8.54
N PHE A 95 -5.95 15.29 -9.26
CA PHE A 95 -7.11 15.39 -10.13
C PHE A 95 -8.37 14.88 -9.41
N PRO A 96 -9.55 15.38 -9.76
CA PRO A 96 -10.80 14.91 -9.18
C PRO A 96 -11.12 13.48 -9.61
N TYR A 97 -11.91 12.76 -8.80
CA TYR A 97 -12.46 11.46 -9.20
C TYR A 97 -13.64 11.64 -10.16
N LEU A 98 -13.51 11.15 -11.38
CA LEU A 98 -14.45 11.36 -12.47
C LEU A 98 -15.43 10.19 -12.67
N LEU A 99 -15.25 9.06 -11.96
CA LEU A 99 -15.93 7.81 -12.27
C LEU A 99 -17.16 7.55 -11.40
N ARG A 100 -17.57 8.52 -10.55
CA ARG A 100 -18.77 8.38 -9.73
C ARG A 100 -19.99 8.28 -10.66
N ASP A 101 -20.77 7.22 -10.49
CA ASP A 101 -22.00 6.95 -11.24
C ASP A 101 -21.80 6.81 -12.76
N LEU A 102 -20.54 6.71 -13.23
CA LEU A 102 -20.23 6.49 -14.64
C LEU A 102 -20.54 5.05 -15.04
N LYS A 103 -21.46 4.89 -16.00
CA LYS A 103 -21.75 3.58 -16.58
C LYS A 103 -20.69 3.24 -17.64
N ILE A 104 -19.94 2.17 -17.38
CA ILE A 104 -18.95 1.66 -18.34
C ILE A 104 -19.70 0.84 -19.42
N SER A 105 -19.64 1.28 -20.67
CA SER A 105 -20.44 0.73 -21.76
C SER A 105 -19.67 0.32 -23.01
N ARG A 106 -18.40 0.72 -23.12
CA ARG A 106 -17.54 0.43 -24.28
C ARG A 106 -16.07 0.31 -23.89
N LYS A 107 -15.28 -0.31 -24.76
CA LYS A 107 -13.82 -0.35 -24.62
C LYS A 107 -13.26 1.08 -24.70
N ASP A 108 -12.10 1.26 -24.13
CA ASP A 108 -11.34 2.53 -24.13
C ASP A 108 -12.09 3.71 -23.50
N GLN A 109 -13.18 3.45 -22.77
CA GLN A 109 -13.88 4.49 -22.02
C GLN A 109 -13.11 4.83 -20.74
N VAL A 110 -12.66 3.83 -19.99
CA VAL A 110 -11.87 4.01 -18.78
C VAL A 110 -10.77 2.97 -18.73
N TRP A 111 -9.54 3.43 -18.61
CA TRP A 111 -8.40 2.60 -18.22
C TRP A 111 -7.97 2.92 -16.80
N SER A 112 -7.35 1.97 -16.15
CA SER A 112 -6.71 2.23 -14.86
C SER A 112 -5.36 1.55 -14.74
N THR A 113 -4.53 2.11 -13.85
CA THR A 113 -3.25 1.53 -13.45
C THR A 113 -3.10 1.53 -11.94
N ASP A 114 -2.28 0.63 -11.46
CA ASP A 114 -1.87 0.53 -10.07
C ASP A 114 -0.56 -0.26 -9.97
N ILE A 115 0.08 -0.21 -8.81
CA ILE A 115 1.31 -0.96 -8.51
C ILE A 115 1.03 -2.00 -7.45
N THR A 116 1.48 -3.23 -7.68
CA THR A 116 1.45 -4.27 -6.65
C THR A 116 2.84 -4.84 -6.38
N TYR A 117 3.02 -5.39 -5.17
CA TYR A 117 4.23 -6.12 -4.78
C TYR A 117 4.08 -7.59 -5.13
N ILE A 118 5.08 -8.15 -5.78
CA ILE A 118 5.19 -9.58 -6.07
C ILE A 118 6.35 -10.13 -5.24
N PRO A 119 6.08 -11.02 -4.27
CA PRO A 119 7.13 -11.65 -3.47
C PRO A 119 7.97 -12.59 -4.33
N LEU A 120 9.27 -12.62 -4.04
CA LEU A 120 10.23 -13.60 -4.50
C LEU A 120 10.84 -14.27 -3.27
N ARG A 121 11.53 -15.37 -3.47
CA ARG A 121 12.25 -16.07 -2.40
C ARG A 121 13.25 -15.14 -1.68
N THR A 122 13.91 -14.24 -2.41
CA THR A 122 14.90 -13.28 -1.89
C THR A 122 14.47 -11.84 -2.13
N GLY A 123 13.32 -11.43 -1.58
CA GLY A 123 12.84 -10.05 -1.71
C GLY A 123 11.53 -9.93 -2.47
N PHE A 124 11.37 -8.91 -3.29
CA PHE A 124 10.15 -8.65 -4.05
C PHE A 124 10.43 -7.80 -5.30
N MET A 125 9.48 -7.83 -6.22
CA MET A 125 9.43 -6.94 -7.38
C MET A 125 8.15 -6.09 -7.32
N TYR A 126 8.18 -4.96 -8.00
CA TYR A 126 6.99 -4.15 -8.28
C TYR A 126 6.43 -4.52 -9.64
N LEU A 127 5.13 -4.67 -9.71
CA LEU A 127 4.40 -4.91 -10.95
C LEU A 127 3.41 -3.78 -11.16
N ALA A 128 3.52 -3.05 -12.28
CA ALA A 128 2.49 -2.14 -12.76
C ALA A 128 1.77 -2.75 -13.94
N ALA A 129 0.46 -2.51 -14.08
CA ALA A 129 -0.31 -2.89 -15.24
C ALA A 129 -1.33 -1.82 -15.60
N VAL A 130 -1.72 -1.79 -16.87
CA VAL A 130 -2.81 -0.97 -17.39
C VAL A 130 -3.93 -1.88 -17.87
N ILE A 131 -5.14 -1.66 -17.36
CA ILE A 131 -6.32 -2.48 -17.67
C ILE A 131 -7.47 -1.63 -18.21
N ASP A 132 -8.16 -2.14 -19.23
CA ASP A 132 -9.44 -1.56 -19.69
C ASP A 132 -10.61 -2.02 -18.82
N TRP A 133 -11.41 -1.09 -18.35
CA TRP A 133 -12.51 -1.40 -17.42
C TRP A 133 -13.70 -2.12 -18.06
N TRP A 134 -13.93 -1.92 -19.35
CA TRP A 134 -15.02 -2.60 -20.07
C TRP A 134 -14.73 -4.08 -20.29
N SER A 135 -13.58 -4.37 -20.85
CA SER A 135 -13.20 -5.71 -21.28
C SER A 135 -12.40 -6.49 -20.23
N ARG A 136 -11.81 -5.81 -19.24
CA ARG A 136 -10.79 -6.37 -18.32
C ARG A 136 -9.48 -6.76 -19.01
N TYR A 137 -9.29 -6.35 -20.26
CA TYR A 137 -8.08 -6.62 -21.04
C TYR A 137 -6.88 -5.90 -20.44
N VAL A 138 -5.78 -6.61 -20.24
CA VAL A 138 -4.53 -6.06 -19.74
C VAL A 138 -3.73 -5.54 -20.92
N LEU A 139 -3.81 -4.23 -21.14
CA LEU A 139 -3.17 -3.57 -22.28
C LEU A 139 -1.64 -3.63 -22.22
N SER A 140 -1.10 -3.53 -21.01
CA SER A 140 0.34 -3.57 -20.77
C SER A 140 0.66 -3.87 -19.33
N TRP A 141 1.87 -4.32 -19.08
CA TRP A 141 2.42 -4.47 -17.74
C TRP A 141 3.95 -4.30 -17.75
N ARG A 142 4.53 -3.94 -16.59
CA ARG A 142 5.98 -3.82 -16.40
C ARG A 142 6.38 -4.27 -15.00
N LEU A 143 7.55 -4.90 -14.92
CA LEU A 143 8.21 -5.24 -13.66
C LEU A 143 9.35 -4.27 -13.36
N SER A 144 9.56 -3.96 -12.08
CA SER A 144 10.70 -3.18 -11.62
C SER A 144 11.20 -3.69 -10.27
N ASN A 145 12.48 -3.57 -10.00
CA ASN A 145 13.09 -3.77 -8.69
C ASN A 145 13.15 -2.48 -7.86
N SER A 146 12.78 -1.34 -8.44
CA SER A 146 12.69 -0.04 -7.77
C SER A 146 11.28 0.54 -7.90
N LEU A 147 10.88 1.36 -6.92
CA LEU A 147 9.59 2.07 -6.92
C LEU A 147 9.72 3.47 -7.54
N ASP A 148 10.62 3.66 -8.50
CA ASP A 148 10.64 4.89 -9.29
C ASP A 148 9.43 4.96 -10.25
N GLY A 149 9.19 6.12 -10.86
CA GLY A 149 8.05 6.28 -11.77
C GLY A 149 8.28 5.74 -13.19
N GLY A 150 9.50 5.31 -13.53
CA GLY A 150 9.89 4.98 -14.90
C GLY A 150 9.09 3.81 -15.48
N PHE A 151 9.01 2.70 -14.77
CA PHE A 151 8.28 1.50 -15.22
C PHE A 151 6.76 1.72 -15.37
N CYS A 152 6.19 2.65 -14.58
CA CYS A 152 4.78 3.05 -14.73
C CYS A 152 4.56 3.83 -16.03
N ILE A 153 5.53 4.69 -16.37
CA ILE A 153 5.51 5.45 -17.64
C ILE A 153 5.67 4.50 -18.83
N GLU A 154 6.58 3.54 -18.75
CA GLU A 154 6.76 2.51 -19.80
C GLU A 154 5.49 1.67 -19.98
N ALA A 155 4.80 1.32 -18.88
CA ALA A 155 3.52 0.61 -18.97
C ALA A 155 2.46 1.48 -19.64
N LEU A 156 2.36 2.76 -19.28
CA LEU A 156 1.43 3.71 -19.90
C LEU A 156 1.69 3.86 -21.40
N GLU A 157 2.94 4.13 -21.80
CA GLU A 157 3.28 4.33 -23.21
C GLU A 157 3.02 3.07 -24.06
N ALA A 158 3.33 1.88 -23.51
CA ALA A 158 3.02 0.62 -24.19
C ALA A 158 1.51 0.41 -24.38
N ALA A 159 0.68 0.78 -23.37
CA ALA A 159 -0.77 0.72 -23.51
C ALA A 159 -1.30 1.71 -24.55
N LEU A 160 -0.76 2.93 -24.58
CA LEU A 160 -1.15 3.99 -25.53
C LEU A 160 -0.81 3.70 -27.00
N VAL A 161 0.05 2.71 -27.26
CA VAL A 161 0.27 2.19 -28.63
C VAL A 161 -0.94 1.38 -29.10
N LEU A 162 -1.66 0.72 -28.20
CA LEU A 162 -2.81 -0.15 -28.53
C LEU A 162 -4.13 0.61 -28.67
N GLY A 163 -4.25 1.76 -28.02
CA GLY A 163 -5.46 2.57 -28.01
C GLY A 163 -5.33 3.83 -27.17
N GLN A 164 -6.44 4.55 -27.00
CA GLN A 164 -6.48 5.76 -26.20
C GLN A 164 -7.77 5.78 -25.37
N PRO A 165 -7.71 5.89 -24.04
CA PRO A 165 -8.90 5.98 -23.21
C PRO A 165 -9.46 7.40 -23.18
N GLU A 166 -10.74 7.54 -22.87
CA GLU A 166 -11.35 8.84 -22.56
C GLU A 166 -10.94 9.31 -21.15
N ILE A 167 -10.90 8.38 -20.19
CA ILE A 167 -10.53 8.65 -18.79
C ILE A 167 -9.46 7.65 -18.37
N PHE A 168 -8.41 8.14 -17.72
CA PHE A 168 -7.37 7.33 -17.12
C PHE A 168 -7.43 7.48 -15.60
N ASN A 169 -7.66 6.39 -14.87
CA ASN A 169 -7.82 6.37 -13.43
C ASN A 169 -6.57 5.81 -12.72
N THR A 170 -6.16 6.48 -11.65
CA THR A 170 -5.02 6.07 -10.81
C THR A 170 -5.31 6.31 -9.33
N ASP A 171 -4.48 5.76 -8.45
CA ASP A 171 -4.41 6.24 -7.08
C ASP A 171 -3.64 7.58 -6.98
N GLN A 172 -3.49 8.11 -5.75
CA GLN A 172 -2.73 9.34 -5.49
C GLN A 172 -1.24 9.05 -5.18
N GLY A 173 -0.69 7.93 -5.66
CA GLY A 173 0.73 7.60 -5.51
C GLY A 173 1.64 8.62 -6.17
N SER A 174 2.87 8.78 -5.64
CA SER A 174 3.83 9.76 -6.16
C SER A 174 4.23 9.48 -7.61
N GLN A 175 4.19 8.23 -8.04
CA GLN A 175 4.47 7.78 -9.40
C GLN A 175 3.45 8.35 -10.39
N PHE A 176 2.17 8.31 -10.01
CA PHE A 176 1.05 8.69 -10.86
C PHE A 176 0.67 10.17 -10.77
N THR A 177 1.04 10.85 -9.66
CA THR A 177 0.83 12.29 -9.51
C THR A 177 1.98 13.13 -10.07
N SER A 178 3.07 12.49 -10.53
CA SER A 178 4.22 13.18 -11.11
C SER A 178 3.87 13.87 -12.43
N PRO A 179 4.40 15.08 -12.71
CA PRO A 179 4.20 15.73 -14.01
C PRO A 179 4.63 14.86 -15.18
N SER A 180 5.72 14.10 -15.02
CA SER A 180 6.21 13.19 -16.05
C SER A 180 5.22 12.09 -16.44
N PHE A 181 4.28 11.72 -15.57
CA PHE A 181 3.19 10.79 -15.87
C PHE A 181 1.94 11.53 -16.38
N THR A 182 1.49 12.54 -15.64
CA THR A 182 0.22 13.24 -15.93
C THR A 182 0.27 14.05 -17.23
N ASP A 183 1.41 14.66 -17.57
CA ASP A 183 1.53 15.45 -18.82
C ASP A 183 1.42 14.58 -20.08
N ARG A 184 1.80 13.28 -19.99
CA ARG A 184 1.60 12.32 -21.10
C ARG A 184 0.13 12.07 -21.41
N LEU A 185 -0.70 12.03 -20.36
CA LEU A 185 -2.15 11.89 -20.51
C LEU A 185 -2.78 13.18 -21.02
N LEU A 186 -2.43 14.31 -20.41
CA LEU A 186 -2.98 15.61 -20.74
C LEU A 186 -2.61 16.06 -22.17
N SER A 187 -1.39 15.77 -22.62
CA SER A 187 -0.95 16.08 -24.00
C SER A 187 -1.71 15.30 -25.08
N ARG A 188 -2.38 14.21 -24.67
CA ARG A 188 -3.25 13.39 -25.54
C ARG A 188 -4.75 13.64 -25.28
N GLU A 189 -5.08 14.72 -24.56
CA GLU A 189 -6.47 15.07 -24.20
C GLU A 189 -7.21 13.99 -23.40
N ILE A 190 -6.48 13.12 -22.68
CA ILE A 190 -7.03 12.09 -21.81
C ILE A 190 -7.39 12.72 -20.48
N ALA A 191 -8.62 12.54 -20.03
CA ALA A 191 -9.07 13.02 -18.72
C ALA A 191 -8.44 12.20 -17.60
N VAL A 192 -7.76 12.87 -16.65
CA VAL A 192 -7.13 12.19 -15.50
C VAL A 192 -8.11 12.15 -14.34
N SER A 193 -8.32 10.95 -13.80
CA SER A 193 -9.12 10.68 -12.61
C SER A 193 -8.24 10.09 -11.51
N MET A 194 -8.44 10.52 -10.26
CA MET A 194 -7.70 9.98 -9.13
C MET A 194 -8.62 9.54 -8.01
N ASP A 195 -8.36 8.34 -7.49
CA ASP A 195 -9.13 7.74 -6.40
C ASP A 195 -9.12 8.63 -5.16
N GLY A 196 -10.26 8.68 -4.46
CA GLY A 196 -10.35 9.34 -3.16
C GLY A 196 -9.55 8.59 -2.08
N ARG A 197 -8.98 9.31 -1.12
CA ARG A 197 -8.27 8.68 0.00
C ARG A 197 -9.16 7.71 0.77
N GLY A 198 -8.71 6.46 0.90
CA GLY A 198 -9.40 5.43 1.69
C GLY A 198 -10.63 4.84 1.02
N ARG A 199 -10.81 5.02 -0.29
CA ARG A 199 -11.89 4.46 -1.08
C ARG A 199 -11.38 3.30 -1.93
N ALA A 200 -11.25 2.13 -1.33
CA ALA A 200 -10.78 0.92 -2.01
C ALA A 200 -11.66 0.48 -3.19
N LEU A 201 -12.92 0.93 -3.25
CA LEU A 201 -13.83 0.57 -4.34
C LEU A 201 -13.61 1.37 -5.63
N ASP A 202 -12.85 2.47 -5.57
CA ASP A 202 -12.66 3.38 -6.70
C ASP A 202 -11.76 2.76 -7.80
N ASN A 203 -10.98 1.69 -7.49
CA ASN A 203 -10.13 0.97 -8.45
C ASN A 203 -10.29 -0.57 -8.39
N VAL A 204 -11.51 -1.03 -8.13
CA VAL A 204 -11.83 -2.45 -7.87
C VAL A 204 -11.39 -3.41 -8.99
N PHE A 205 -11.27 -2.95 -10.24
CA PHE A 205 -10.95 -3.82 -11.36
C PHE A 205 -9.50 -4.25 -11.37
N ILE A 206 -8.57 -3.32 -11.09
CA ILE A 206 -7.17 -3.67 -11.02
C ILE A 206 -6.84 -4.40 -9.70
N GLU A 207 -7.54 -4.09 -8.60
CA GLU A 207 -7.40 -4.86 -7.36
C GLU A 207 -7.81 -6.33 -7.55
N ARG A 208 -8.86 -6.59 -8.32
CA ARG A 208 -9.26 -7.96 -8.70
C ARG A 208 -8.23 -8.62 -9.62
N LEU A 209 -7.62 -7.87 -10.54
CA LEU A 209 -6.51 -8.37 -11.35
C LEU A 209 -5.35 -8.82 -10.46
N TRP A 210 -4.96 -7.99 -9.48
CA TRP A 210 -3.91 -8.36 -8.53
C TRP A 210 -4.22 -9.62 -7.74
N ARG A 211 -5.46 -9.78 -7.32
CA ARG A 211 -5.89 -11.00 -6.67
C ARG A 211 -5.72 -12.21 -7.60
N SER A 212 -6.18 -12.11 -8.85
CA SER A 212 -6.05 -13.19 -9.82
C SER A 212 -4.59 -13.54 -10.08
N VAL A 213 -3.74 -12.55 -10.39
CA VAL A 213 -2.29 -12.76 -10.61
C VAL A 213 -1.64 -13.46 -9.42
N LYS A 214 -1.93 -13.01 -8.19
CA LYS A 214 -1.30 -13.56 -6.98
C LYS A 214 -1.76 -14.98 -6.68
N TYR A 215 -3.05 -15.26 -6.75
CA TYR A 215 -3.61 -16.54 -6.31
C TYR A 215 -3.61 -17.61 -7.41
N GLU A 216 -3.64 -17.21 -8.67
CA GLU A 216 -3.68 -18.15 -9.79
C GLU A 216 -2.28 -18.45 -10.37
N ASP A 217 -1.28 -17.60 -10.07
CA ASP A 217 0.08 -17.77 -10.59
C ASP A 217 1.16 -17.63 -9.50
N VAL A 218 1.36 -16.44 -8.95
CA VAL A 218 2.53 -16.11 -8.10
C VAL A 218 2.66 -17.04 -6.89
N TYR A 219 1.57 -17.25 -6.13
CA TYR A 219 1.60 -18.07 -4.91
C TYR A 219 1.61 -19.59 -5.20
N LEU A 220 1.35 -19.98 -6.45
CA LEU A 220 1.41 -21.38 -6.86
C LEU A 220 2.78 -21.78 -7.41
N ARG A 221 3.55 -20.82 -7.93
CA ARG A 221 4.81 -21.09 -8.63
C ARG A 221 6.06 -20.81 -7.81
N ASP A 222 5.98 -19.94 -6.78
CA ASP A 222 7.09 -19.60 -5.87
C ASP A 222 8.40 -19.23 -6.62
N TYR A 223 8.36 -18.18 -7.39
CA TYR A 223 9.44 -17.76 -8.29
C TYR A 223 10.75 -17.44 -7.55
N ASP A 224 11.86 -18.01 -8.02
CA ASP A 224 13.18 -17.83 -7.43
C ASP A 224 13.91 -16.57 -7.93
N SER A 225 13.61 -16.10 -9.12
CA SER A 225 14.35 -15.00 -9.75
C SER A 225 13.44 -14.02 -10.52
N PRO A 226 13.85 -12.74 -10.69
CA PRO A 226 13.14 -11.77 -11.50
C PRO A 226 12.89 -12.21 -12.94
N ARG A 227 13.86 -12.89 -13.56
CA ARG A 227 13.74 -13.40 -14.95
C ARG A 227 12.71 -14.51 -15.06
N GLU A 228 12.65 -15.38 -14.06
CA GLU A 228 11.66 -16.44 -14.01
C GLU A 228 10.24 -15.87 -13.79
N LEU A 229 10.11 -14.92 -12.86
CA LEU A 229 8.88 -14.20 -12.64
C LEU A 229 8.39 -13.50 -13.91
N GLU A 230 9.27 -12.80 -14.63
CA GLU A 230 8.92 -12.09 -15.87
C GLU A 230 8.35 -13.05 -16.93
N ARG A 231 9.01 -14.20 -17.14
CA ARG A 231 8.52 -15.24 -18.07
C ARG A 231 7.19 -15.84 -17.60
N GLY A 232 7.05 -16.09 -16.30
CA GLY A 232 5.81 -16.62 -15.73
C GLY A 232 4.65 -15.65 -15.89
N LEU A 233 4.85 -14.37 -15.56
CA LEU A 233 3.84 -13.33 -15.74
C LEU A 233 3.48 -13.12 -17.21
N ALA A 234 4.45 -13.17 -18.13
CA ALA A 234 4.16 -13.09 -19.57
C ALA A 234 3.21 -14.21 -20.02
N SER A 235 3.48 -15.45 -19.58
CA SER A 235 2.59 -16.59 -19.84
C SER A 235 1.22 -16.40 -19.16
N TYR A 236 1.21 -15.93 -17.89
CA TYR A 236 -0.03 -15.74 -17.17
C TYR A 236 -0.90 -14.64 -17.78
N PHE A 237 -0.36 -13.49 -18.16
CA PHE A 237 -1.15 -12.43 -18.80
C PHE A 237 -1.66 -12.83 -20.18
N SER A 238 -0.89 -13.64 -20.93
CA SER A 238 -1.40 -14.25 -22.16
C SER A 238 -2.60 -15.16 -21.88
N PHE A 239 -2.49 -16.05 -20.91
CA PHE A 239 -3.61 -16.89 -20.47
C PHE A 239 -4.80 -16.05 -19.97
N TYR A 240 -4.56 -15.04 -19.14
CA TYR A 240 -5.59 -14.16 -18.57
C TYR A 240 -6.40 -13.47 -19.66
N ASP A 241 -5.74 -12.93 -20.68
CA ASP A 241 -6.38 -12.16 -21.73
C ASP A 241 -7.04 -13.04 -22.81
N TYR A 242 -6.41 -14.14 -23.20
CA TYR A 242 -6.85 -14.91 -24.38
C TYR A 242 -7.56 -16.23 -24.06
N GLU A 243 -7.36 -16.82 -22.90
CA GLU A 243 -7.87 -18.14 -22.59
C GLU A 243 -8.80 -18.18 -21.38
N ARG A 244 -8.54 -17.31 -20.36
CA ARG A 244 -9.26 -17.33 -19.11
C ARG A 244 -10.69 -16.80 -19.27
N PRO A 245 -11.76 -17.61 -18.98
CA PRO A 245 -13.13 -17.13 -19.01
C PRO A 245 -13.43 -16.23 -17.80
N HIS A 246 -14.13 -15.13 -18.00
CA HIS A 246 -14.53 -14.20 -16.98
C HIS A 246 -16.04 -14.22 -16.75
N SER A 247 -16.49 -14.54 -15.54
CA SER A 247 -17.90 -14.58 -15.18
C SER A 247 -18.59 -13.22 -15.37
N SER A 248 -17.89 -12.12 -15.04
CA SER A 248 -18.41 -10.75 -15.23
C SER A 248 -18.52 -10.33 -16.71
N LEU A 249 -17.95 -11.10 -17.62
CA LEU A 249 -18.02 -10.91 -19.08
C LEU A 249 -18.92 -11.97 -19.76
N GLY A 250 -19.76 -12.66 -18.98
CA GLY A 250 -20.62 -13.72 -19.51
C GLY A 250 -19.85 -14.94 -20.02
N GLY A 251 -18.66 -15.22 -19.45
CA GLY A 251 -17.81 -16.33 -19.84
C GLY A 251 -16.84 -16.01 -21.00
N MET A 252 -16.90 -14.82 -21.57
CA MET A 252 -15.93 -14.41 -22.60
C MET A 252 -14.55 -14.13 -21.98
N THR A 253 -13.50 -14.23 -22.82
CA THR A 253 -12.17 -13.77 -22.48
C THR A 253 -12.07 -12.25 -22.62
N PRO A 254 -11.13 -11.59 -21.88
CA PRO A 254 -10.87 -10.16 -22.04
C PRO A 254 -10.58 -9.75 -23.48
N ALA A 255 -9.74 -10.49 -24.18
CA ALA A 255 -9.40 -10.23 -25.59
C ALA A 255 -10.61 -10.29 -26.53
N ALA A 256 -11.45 -11.33 -26.39
CA ALA A 256 -12.68 -11.43 -27.17
C ALA A 256 -13.63 -10.24 -26.89
N LYS A 257 -13.71 -9.81 -25.63
CA LYS A 257 -14.52 -8.66 -25.23
C LYS A 257 -13.96 -7.33 -25.73
N TYR A 258 -12.63 -7.16 -25.73
CA TYR A 258 -11.95 -5.95 -26.23
C TYR A 258 -12.07 -5.81 -27.76
N GLY A 259 -12.44 -6.89 -28.45
CA GLY A 259 -12.56 -6.92 -29.91
C GLY A 259 -11.27 -7.31 -30.61
N GLY A 260 -10.35 -7.93 -29.87
CA GLY A 260 -9.17 -8.57 -30.42
C GLY A 260 -9.57 -9.85 -31.14
N LYS A 261 -9.33 -9.92 -32.46
CA LYS A 261 -9.34 -11.21 -33.15
C LYS A 261 -8.20 -12.06 -32.58
N ILE A 262 -8.53 -13.28 -32.18
CA ILE A 262 -7.58 -14.34 -31.91
C ILE A 262 -6.71 -14.59 -33.14
#